data_996d6d2d705f72f5d7165c4d4a8e9177
#
_entry.id   996d6d2d705f72f5d7165c4d4a8e9177
#
_cell.length_a   1.000
_cell.length_b   1.000
_cell.length_c   1.000
_cell.angle_alpha   90.00
_cell.angle_beta   90.00
_cell.angle_gamma   90.00
#
_symmetry.space_group_name_H-M   'P 1'
#
loop_
_entity.id
_entity.type
_entity.pdbx_description
1 polymer ?
#
loop_
_entity_poly.entity_id
_entity_poly.type
_entity_poly.pdbx_seq_one_letter_code
_entity_poly.pdbx_strand_id
1 'polypeptide(L)'
;MALLTDEIQEKLTQLLIDEGLVATEVLAAAKEESTKVSKPLFSLLAEQDIIDDELLTHGIAQVSGVPYVNLANTIIDQNILALLPEDVAERFMAVPLAEVQNRLAVAMIDANNVQAVDYLANRIQRPLKVFMASESGVRHVLDQYKTDLSSVNQAAQASQDEQKAEEANDVKTIVQDSPISQALSKILEYAIKSRASDIHVEPLEKALKIRCRVDGVLREVMQLPKSIEPALVSRVKILSNLKIDEHRIPQDGQFTVSVAGKEVDLRIAISPVVWGEQIVIRLLDKSGNSFDLEEMGYAGRSLRVIRHGIKRPNGMILTSGPTGSGKSTSLYALVKEIKDDTVNIVTLEDPVEYKMDGVNQIQVNGDVGLTFASGLRSILRQDPDVVMVGEIRDAETAALAVQAALTGHLVFSTLHTNSAAGVLPRLLDMKIEPFLIASTVNTIIGQRLVRRVSRKREVYQSTAIETQNIMATVGHLLPKTPEEVARVSADLGYKDLPLAGQSAYTLVRGIDTPLTPHGYSGRAGIYEVMDVNPDIQELIINHATSNEIQKLAVSQGMITMRQDGYLKALAGITTLEEVNRVTSDAS
;
A
#
# COMPACT_ATOMS: atom_id res chain seq x y z
N MET A 1 -31.75 -7.84 -4.79
CA MET A 1 -32.87 -6.89 -5.00
C MET A 1 -34.20 -7.51 -4.57
N ALA A 2 -35.06 -6.74 -3.89
CA ALA A 2 -36.41 -7.19 -3.51
C ALA A 2 -37.23 -7.56 -4.74
N LEU A 3 -38.13 -8.56 -4.60
CA LEU A 3 -39.11 -8.89 -5.63
C LEU A 3 -40.16 -7.77 -5.69
N LEU A 4 -39.97 -6.83 -6.62
CA LEU A 4 -40.89 -5.74 -6.85
C LEU A 4 -42.21 -6.27 -7.44
N THR A 5 -43.34 -5.84 -6.90
CA THR A 5 -44.67 -6.17 -7.50
C THR A 5 -44.80 -5.55 -8.88
N ASP A 6 -45.59 -6.14 -9.75
CA ASP A 6 -45.80 -5.65 -11.13
C ASP A 6 -46.24 -4.18 -11.16
N GLU A 7 -47.07 -3.77 -10.20
CA GLU A 7 -47.56 -2.37 -10.08
C GLU A 7 -46.41 -1.39 -9.74
N ILE A 8 -45.45 -1.80 -8.87
CA ILE A 8 -44.30 -0.97 -8.52
C ILE A 8 -43.32 -0.91 -9.70
N GLN A 9 -43.17 -2.02 -10.45
CA GLN A 9 -42.30 -2.07 -11.63
C GLN A 9 -42.83 -1.13 -12.74
N GLU A 10 -44.13 -1.10 -12.99
CA GLU A 10 -44.72 -0.19 -13.98
C GLU A 10 -44.57 1.29 -13.58
N LYS A 11 -44.87 1.64 -12.33
CA LYS A 11 -44.71 3.01 -11.81
C LYS A 11 -43.25 3.45 -11.84
N LEU A 12 -42.31 2.58 -11.48
CA LEU A 12 -40.88 2.85 -11.51
C LEU A 12 -40.40 3.05 -12.95
N THR A 13 -40.83 2.19 -13.88
CA THR A 13 -40.51 2.33 -15.30
C THR A 13 -40.96 3.68 -15.84
N GLN A 14 -42.19 4.11 -15.49
CA GLN A 14 -42.71 5.42 -15.90
C GLN A 14 -41.91 6.57 -15.27
N LEU A 15 -41.58 6.49 -13.99
CA LEU A 15 -40.77 7.47 -13.29
C LEU A 15 -39.40 7.69 -13.95
N LEU A 16 -38.70 6.58 -14.29
CA LEU A 16 -37.38 6.63 -14.92
C LEU A 16 -37.41 7.28 -16.32
N ILE A 17 -38.52 7.12 -17.04
CA ILE A 17 -38.74 7.77 -18.34
C ILE A 17 -39.06 9.27 -18.15
N ASP A 18 -39.97 9.59 -17.23
CA ASP A 18 -40.44 10.96 -16.99
C ASP A 18 -39.32 11.87 -16.45
N GLU A 19 -38.40 11.32 -15.64
CA GLU A 19 -37.21 12.03 -15.14
C GLU A 19 -36.03 12.00 -16.12
N GLY A 20 -36.17 11.33 -17.27
CA GLY A 20 -35.12 11.26 -18.30
C GLY A 20 -33.86 10.49 -17.89
N LEU A 21 -33.96 9.62 -16.87
CA LEU A 21 -32.83 8.87 -16.33
C LEU A 21 -32.45 7.69 -17.22
N VAL A 22 -33.40 7.12 -17.97
CA VAL A 22 -33.15 6.06 -18.95
C VAL A 22 -33.96 6.30 -20.21
N ALA A 23 -33.31 6.17 -21.37
CA ALA A 23 -34.00 6.35 -22.65
C ALA A 23 -34.98 5.19 -22.89
N THR A 24 -36.16 5.50 -23.46
CA THR A 24 -37.24 4.52 -23.73
C THR A 24 -36.75 3.32 -24.55
N GLU A 25 -35.84 3.55 -25.49
CA GLU A 25 -35.23 2.50 -26.35
C GLU A 25 -34.36 1.53 -25.56
N VAL A 26 -33.59 2.03 -24.58
CA VAL A 26 -32.74 1.24 -23.72
C VAL A 26 -33.58 0.38 -22.77
N LEU A 27 -34.67 0.94 -22.21
CA LEU A 27 -35.62 0.19 -21.39
C LEU A 27 -36.34 -0.92 -22.16
N ALA A 28 -36.70 -0.68 -23.41
CA ALA A 28 -37.32 -1.67 -24.27
C ALA A 28 -36.36 -2.84 -24.57
N ALA A 29 -35.11 -2.54 -24.89
CA ALA A 29 -34.06 -3.54 -25.12
C ALA A 29 -33.78 -4.38 -23.87
N ALA A 30 -33.64 -3.72 -22.72
CA ALA A 30 -33.42 -4.39 -21.43
C ALA A 30 -34.61 -5.29 -21.02
N LYS A 31 -35.84 -4.90 -21.37
CA LYS A 31 -37.04 -5.71 -21.10
C LYS A 31 -37.10 -6.97 -21.97
N GLU A 32 -36.67 -6.90 -23.23
CA GLU A 32 -36.51 -8.08 -24.08
C GLU A 32 -35.40 -9.03 -23.57
N GLU A 33 -34.29 -8.48 -23.12
CA GLU A 33 -33.18 -9.25 -22.57
C GLU A 33 -33.53 -9.90 -21.24
N SER A 34 -34.23 -9.20 -20.35
CA SER A 34 -34.78 -9.70 -19.08
C SER A 34 -35.65 -10.95 -19.29
N THR A 35 -36.50 -10.95 -20.32
CA THR A 35 -37.33 -12.11 -20.67
C THR A 35 -36.53 -13.29 -21.23
N LYS A 36 -35.44 -13.02 -21.95
CA LYS A 36 -34.56 -14.06 -22.52
C LYS A 36 -33.69 -14.72 -21.47
N VAL A 37 -33.20 -13.98 -20.50
CA VAL A 37 -32.22 -14.43 -19.48
C VAL A 37 -32.92 -14.84 -18.17
N SER A 38 -34.23 -14.61 -18.04
CA SER A 38 -35.02 -14.87 -16.82
C SER A 38 -34.49 -14.14 -15.59
N LYS A 39 -33.95 -12.92 -15.77
CA LYS A 39 -33.49 -12.03 -14.70
C LYS A 39 -34.43 -10.82 -14.55
N PRO A 40 -34.66 -10.28 -13.33
CA PRO A 40 -35.45 -9.07 -13.13
C PRO A 40 -34.88 -7.88 -13.90
N LEU A 41 -35.73 -7.10 -14.57
CA LEU A 41 -35.36 -5.96 -15.40
C LEU A 41 -34.40 -4.97 -14.70
N PHE A 42 -34.73 -4.55 -13.48
CA PHE A 42 -33.96 -3.55 -12.75
C PHE A 42 -32.61 -4.10 -12.21
N SER A 43 -32.52 -5.40 -11.95
CA SER A 43 -31.25 -6.04 -11.64
C SER A 43 -30.30 -6.04 -12.84
N LEU A 44 -30.84 -6.18 -14.04
CA LEU A 44 -30.08 -6.19 -15.29
C LEU A 44 -29.58 -4.78 -15.64
N LEU A 45 -30.41 -3.75 -15.41
CA LEU A 45 -30.04 -2.35 -15.61
C LEU A 45 -28.92 -1.89 -14.65
N ALA A 46 -28.93 -2.39 -13.42
CA ALA A 46 -27.88 -2.10 -12.45
C ALA A 46 -26.58 -2.89 -12.74
N GLU A 47 -26.68 -4.18 -13.13
CA GLU A 47 -25.51 -5.00 -13.50
C GLU A 47 -24.78 -4.48 -14.75
N GLN A 48 -25.51 -3.83 -15.67
CA GLN A 48 -24.95 -3.25 -16.91
C GLN A 48 -24.48 -1.80 -16.75
N ASP A 49 -24.45 -1.27 -15.51
CA ASP A 49 -24.11 0.13 -15.22
C ASP A 49 -24.95 1.18 -16.01
N ILE A 50 -26.16 0.80 -16.43
CA ILE A 50 -27.09 1.70 -17.13
C ILE A 50 -27.72 2.67 -16.14
N ILE A 51 -27.96 2.23 -14.90
CA ILE A 51 -28.52 3.02 -13.81
C ILE A 51 -27.70 2.78 -12.54
N ASP A 52 -27.41 3.86 -11.81
CA ASP A 52 -26.75 3.78 -10.52
C ASP A 52 -27.70 3.15 -9.48
N ASP A 53 -27.18 2.25 -8.63
CA ASP A 53 -27.91 1.57 -7.55
C ASP A 53 -28.60 2.57 -6.59
N GLU A 54 -27.95 3.70 -6.32
CA GLU A 54 -28.51 4.78 -5.49
C GLU A 54 -29.72 5.45 -6.14
N LEU A 55 -29.64 5.79 -7.44
CA LEU A 55 -30.75 6.39 -8.18
C LEU A 55 -31.92 5.44 -8.32
N LEU A 56 -31.63 4.17 -8.59
CA LEU A 56 -32.66 3.14 -8.68
C LEU A 56 -33.39 2.94 -7.35
N THR A 57 -32.64 2.87 -6.25
CA THR A 57 -33.22 2.70 -4.90
C THR A 57 -34.01 3.93 -4.48
N HIS A 58 -33.56 5.14 -4.83
CA HIS A 58 -34.32 6.36 -4.59
C HIS A 58 -35.66 6.35 -5.33
N GLY A 59 -35.68 5.92 -6.60
CA GLY A 59 -36.92 5.78 -7.38
C GLY A 59 -37.86 4.73 -6.77
N ILE A 60 -37.36 3.59 -6.31
CA ILE A 60 -38.16 2.56 -5.62
C ILE A 60 -38.76 3.12 -4.33
N ALA A 61 -38.02 3.86 -3.54
CA ALA A 61 -38.44 4.47 -2.30
C ALA A 61 -39.58 5.49 -2.55
N GLN A 62 -39.44 6.31 -3.60
CA GLN A 62 -40.43 7.30 -4.01
C GLN A 62 -41.76 6.66 -4.43
N VAL A 63 -41.71 5.60 -5.26
CA VAL A 63 -42.89 4.86 -5.71
C VAL A 63 -43.57 4.08 -4.57
N SER A 64 -42.75 3.55 -3.62
CA SER A 64 -43.23 2.78 -2.47
C SER A 64 -43.70 3.66 -1.30
N GLY A 65 -43.49 4.98 -1.34
CA GLY A 65 -43.86 5.90 -0.26
C GLY A 65 -43.01 5.73 1.01
N VAL A 66 -41.83 5.11 0.93
CA VAL A 66 -40.91 4.90 2.04
C VAL A 66 -39.82 5.99 1.99
N PRO A 67 -39.44 6.61 3.13
CA PRO A 67 -38.39 7.61 3.12
C PRO A 67 -37.03 6.96 2.74
N TYR A 68 -36.30 7.63 1.86
CA TYR A 68 -34.99 7.21 1.40
C TYR A 68 -33.86 7.84 2.22
N VAL A 69 -32.74 7.13 2.38
CA VAL A 69 -31.50 7.67 2.95
C VAL A 69 -30.29 7.18 2.15
N ASN A 70 -29.41 8.12 1.78
CA ASN A 70 -28.15 7.79 1.14
C ASN A 70 -27.08 7.48 2.20
N LEU A 71 -26.50 6.27 2.14
CA LEU A 71 -25.51 5.78 3.09
C LEU A 71 -24.09 5.69 2.53
N ALA A 72 -23.86 6.09 1.29
CA ALA A 72 -22.58 5.92 0.58
C ALA A 72 -21.37 6.52 1.31
N ASN A 73 -21.58 7.57 2.13
CA ASN A 73 -20.51 8.21 2.91
C ASN A 73 -20.91 8.37 4.40
N THR A 74 -21.88 7.63 4.88
CA THR A 74 -22.40 7.78 6.25
C THR A 74 -21.54 6.98 7.22
N ILE A 75 -21.06 7.64 8.28
CA ILE A 75 -20.42 7.00 9.43
C ILE A 75 -21.43 6.97 10.55
N ILE A 76 -21.70 5.80 11.10
CA ILE A 76 -22.64 5.59 12.21
C ILE A 76 -21.85 5.50 13.52
N ASP A 77 -22.39 6.14 14.57
CA ASP A 77 -21.82 6.06 15.90
C ASP A 77 -21.83 4.61 16.40
N GLN A 78 -20.75 4.17 17.02
CA GLN A 78 -20.56 2.80 17.49
C GLN A 78 -21.64 2.38 18.50
N ASN A 79 -22.09 3.30 19.36
CA ASN A 79 -23.18 3.01 20.31
C ASN A 79 -24.49 2.74 19.58
N ILE A 80 -24.72 3.35 18.43
CA ILE A 80 -25.90 3.11 17.59
C ILE A 80 -25.76 1.78 16.84
N LEU A 81 -24.58 1.47 16.28
CA LEU A 81 -24.32 0.18 15.65
C LEU A 81 -24.53 -0.99 16.61
N ALA A 82 -24.08 -0.85 17.86
CA ALA A 82 -24.23 -1.88 18.89
C ALA A 82 -25.70 -2.20 19.28
N LEU A 83 -26.67 -1.34 18.90
CA LEU A 83 -28.10 -1.60 19.13
C LEU A 83 -28.68 -2.70 18.23
N LEU A 84 -28.02 -3.00 17.11
CA LEU A 84 -28.40 -4.09 16.21
C LEU A 84 -27.21 -5.01 16.02
N PRO A 85 -27.23 -6.28 16.47
CA PRO A 85 -26.12 -7.22 16.30
C PRO A 85 -25.77 -7.45 14.82
N GLU A 86 -24.46 -7.63 14.51
CA GLU A 86 -23.93 -7.78 13.16
C GLU A 86 -24.60 -8.92 12.40
N ASP A 87 -24.78 -10.09 13.03
CA ASP A 87 -25.42 -11.27 12.43
C ASP A 87 -26.88 -11.00 12.01
N VAL A 88 -27.59 -10.20 12.77
CA VAL A 88 -28.96 -9.76 12.47
C VAL A 88 -28.94 -8.69 11.38
N ALA A 89 -28.01 -7.73 11.45
CA ALA A 89 -27.83 -6.69 10.47
C ALA A 89 -27.51 -7.25 9.07
N GLU A 90 -26.58 -8.21 8.98
CA GLU A 90 -26.24 -8.90 7.74
C GLU A 90 -27.42 -9.75 7.21
N ARG A 91 -28.08 -10.50 8.07
CA ARG A 91 -29.20 -11.40 7.68
C ARG A 91 -30.35 -10.65 7.03
N PHE A 92 -30.68 -9.46 7.55
CA PHE A 92 -31.81 -8.68 7.06
C PHE A 92 -31.39 -7.49 6.17
N MET A 93 -30.10 -7.38 5.89
CA MET A 93 -29.54 -6.23 5.15
C MET A 93 -30.10 -4.92 5.69
N ALA A 94 -29.97 -4.74 7.02
CA ALA A 94 -30.54 -3.65 7.77
C ALA A 94 -29.48 -3.04 8.70
N VAL A 95 -29.41 -1.72 8.79
CA VAL A 95 -28.42 -1.02 9.60
C VAL A 95 -29.10 0.08 10.43
N PRO A 96 -28.71 0.26 11.72
CA PRO A 96 -29.23 1.32 12.56
C PRO A 96 -28.57 2.65 12.16
N LEU A 97 -29.32 3.74 12.19
CA LEU A 97 -28.84 5.06 11.79
C LEU A 97 -28.68 6.03 12.96
N ALA A 98 -29.72 6.15 13.75
CA ALA A 98 -29.78 7.06 14.88
C ALA A 98 -30.96 6.74 15.80
N GLU A 99 -30.90 7.18 17.05
CA GLU A 99 -32.03 7.16 17.97
C GLU A 99 -32.75 8.51 17.92
N VAL A 100 -34.02 8.50 17.54
CA VAL A 100 -34.84 9.72 17.39
C VAL A 100 -36.14 9.55 18.15
N GLN A 101 -36.39 10.36 19.18
CA GLN A 101 -37.65 10.37 19.95
C GLN A 101 -38.07 8.97 20.45
N ASN A 102 -37.14 8.24 21.05
CA ASN A 102 -37.35 6.89 21.57
C ASN A 102 -37.69 5.83 20.48
N ARG A 103 -37.36 6.11 19.23
CA ARG A 103 -37.45 5.16 18.10
C ARG A 103 -36.07 4.98 17.50
N LEU A 104 -35.75 3.76 17.09
CA LEU A 104 -34.53 3.53 16.33
C LEU A 104 -34.80 3.71 14.83
N ALA A 105 -34.10 4.64 14.20
CA ALA A 105 -34.08 4.76 12.75
C ALA A 105 -33.22 3.63 12.16
N VAL A 106 -33.79 2.84 11.24
CA VAL A 106 -33.12 1.69 10.62
C VAL A 106 -33.26 1.83 9.11
N ALA A 107 -32.15 1.71 8.37
CA ALA A 107 -32.16 1.61 6.92
C ALA A 107 -32.10 0.15 6.48
N MET A 108 -32.86 -0.19 5.45
CA MET A 108 -32.96 -1.54 4.89
C MET A 108 -33.04 -1.48 3.36
N ILE A 109 -32.60 -2.54 2.70
CA ILE A 109 -32.78 -2.68 1.25
C ILE A 109 -34.26 -2.89 0.90
N ASP A 110 -34.98 -3.69 1.69
CA ASP A 110 -36.40 -3.97 1.53
C ASP A 110 -37.20 -3.50 2.75
N ALA A 111 -37.54 -2.24 2.77
CA ALA A 111 -38.32 -1.61 3.83
C ALA A 111 -39.81 -2.03 3.84
N ASN A 112 -40.30 -2.70 2.78
CA ASN A 112 -41.65 -3.24 2.68
C ASN A 112 -41.80 -4.63 3.26
N ASN A 113 -40.73 -5.28 3.67
CA ASN A 113 -40.76 -6.58 4.31
C ASN A 113 -41.22 -6.48 5.77
N VAL A 114 -42.53 -6.50 5.97
CA VAL A 114 -43.17 -6.36 7.29
C VAL A 114 -42.65 -7.40 8.28
N GLN A 115 -42.40 -8.63 7.83
CA GLN A 115 -41.89 -9.69 8.70
C GLN A 115 -40.48 -9.39 9.23
N ALA A 116 -39.62 -8.84 8.40
CA ALA A 116 -38.28 -8.42 8.79
C ALA A 116 -38.35 -7.23 9.77
N VAL A 117 -39.19 -6.24 9.48
CA VAL A 117 -39.39 -5.06 10.34
C VAL A 117 -39.92 -5.47 11.71
N ASP A 118 -40.95 -6.34 11.78
CA ASP A 118 -41.51 -6.83 13.04
C ASP A 118 -40.48 -7.67 13.83
N TYR A 119 -39.71 -8.50 13.16
CA TYR A 119 -38.64 -9.26 13.82
C TYR A 119 -37.60 -8.35 14.45
N LEU A 120 -37.13 -7.33 13.69
CA LEU A 120 -36.15 -6.35 14.17
C LEU A 120 -36.71 -5.54 15.34
N ALA A 121 -37.97 -5.06 15.26
CA ALA A 121 -38.60 -4.31 16.33
C ALA A 121 -38.70 -5.13 17.63
N ASN A 122 -39.10 -6.41 17.52
CA ASN A 122 -39.18 -7.32 18.66
C ASN A 122 -37.78 -7.66 19.23
N ARG A 123 -36.75 -7.78 18.39
CA ARG A 123 -35.39 -8.11 18.83
C ARG A 123 -34.75 -6.94 19.57
N ILE A 124 -34.96 -5.71 19.07
CA ILE A 124 -34.42 -4.48 19.62
C ILE A 124 -35.26 -3.97 20.82
N GLN A 125 -36.49 -4.46 20.97
CA GLN A 125 -37.49 -4.04 21.99
C GLN A 125 -37.80 -2.53 21.95
N ARG A 126 -37.76 -1.93 20.76
CA ARG A 126 -38.04 -0.51 20.50
C ARG A 126 -38.81 -0.32 19.20
N PRO A 127 -39.67 0.67 19.09
CA PRO A 127 -40.35 0.98 17.84
C PRO A 127 -39.32 1.49 16.81
N LEU A 128 -39.45 1.01 15.56
CA LEU A 128 -38.57 1.37 14.47
C LEU A 128 -39.16 2.50 13.61
N LYS A 129 -38.26 3.31 13.01
CA LYS A 129 -38.53 4.16 11.88
C LYS A 129 -37.70 3.67 10.70
N VAL A 130 -38.37 3.07 9.71
CA VAL A 130 -37.67 2.40 8.61
C VAL A 130 -37.44 3.37 7.47
N PHE A 131 -36.26 3.29 6.88
CA PHE A 131 -35.81 4.00 5.69
C PHE A 131 -35.36 2.97 4.64
N MET A 132 -35.49 3.33 3.37
CA MET A 132 -34.90 2.55 2.29
C MET A 132 -33.50 3.08 1.97
N ALA A 133 -32.56 2.17 1.72
CA ALA A 133 -31.20 2.50 1.29
C ALA A 133 -30.71 1.51 0.24
N SER A 134 -29.75 1.95 -0.58
CA SER A 134 -29.11 1.11 -1.59
C SER A 134 -28.37 -0.09 -0.98
N GLU A 135 -28.20 -1.15 -1.76
CA GLU A 135 -27.41 -2.31 -1.32
C GLU A 135 -25.96 -1.92 -1.05
N SER A 136 -25.37 -1.08 -1.91
CA SER A 136 -24.02 -0.55 -1.74
C SER A 136 -23.89 0.28 -0.46
N GLY A 137 -24.88 1.12 -0.15
CA GLY A 137 -24.92 1.95 1.06
C GLY A 137 -25.08 1.11 2.34
N VAL A 138 -25.98 0.13 2.35
CA VAL A 138 -26.13 -0.79 3.50
C VAL A 138 -24.84 -1.59 3.74
N ARG A 139 -24.21 -2.14 2.69
CA ARG A 139 -22.94 -2.84 2.79
C ARG A 139 -21.81 -1.94 3.32
N HIS A 140 -21.77 -0.68 2.90
CA HIS A 140 -20.81 0.29 3.42
C HIS A 140 -20.94 0.47 4.95
N VAL A 141 -22.16 0.50 5.49
CA VAL A 141 -22.37 0.58 6.95
C VAL A 141 -22.13 -0.78 7.61
N LEU A 142 -22.48 -1.92 6.99
CA LEU A 142 -22.15 -3.25 7.50
C LEU A 142 -20.64 -3.46 7.64
N ASP A 143 -19.84 -2.92 6.74
CA ASP A 143 -18.38 -2.96 6.86
C ASP A 143 -17.86 -2.16 8.06
N GLN A 144 -18.63 -1.22 8.62
CA GLN A 144 -18.28 -0.52 9.86
C GLN A 144 -18.40 -1.42 11.10
N TYR A 145 -19.29 -2.43 11.11
CA TYR A 145 -19.31 -3.46 12.15
C TYR A 145 -18.02 -4.28 12.14
N LYS A 146 -17.50 -4.63 10.96
CA LYS A 146 -16.25 -5.40 10.78
C LYS A 146 -15.00 -4.62 11.19
N THR A 147 -15.11 -3.30 11.29
CA THR A 147 -14.02 -2.41 11.73
C THR A 147 -14.09 -2.12 13.24
N ASP A 148 -15.02 -2.74 13.94
CA ASP A 148 -15.26 -2.46 15.35
C ASP A 148 -14.16 -3.02 16.26
N LEU A 149 -13.42 -2.10 16.88
CA LEU A 149 -12.44 -2.38 17.92
C LEU A 149 -13.08 -2.42 19.35
N SER A 150 -14.39 -2.24 19.47
CA SER A 150 -15.08 -2.31 20.77
C SER A 150 -14.98 -3.72 21.37
N SER A 151 -14.96 -4.76 20.55
CA SER A 151 -14.71 -6.13 20.96
C SER A 151 -13.33 -6.33 21.62
N VAL A 152 -12.34 -5.49 21.29
CA VAL A 152 -11.03 -5.49 21.92
C VAL A 152 -11.13 -5.01 23.38
N ASN A 153 -11.92 -3.95 23.62
CA ASN A 153 -12.18 -3.47 24.98
C ASN A 153 -12.98 -4.47 25.82
N GLN A 154 -13.95 -5.19 25.21
CA GLN A 154 -14.69 -6.25 25.89
C GLN A 154 -13.81 -7.46 26.22
N ALA A 155 -12.97 -7.91 25.26
CA ALA A 155 -11.98 -8.96 25.48
C ALA A 155 -10.94 -8.54 26.54
N ALA A 156 -10.58 -7.27 26.56
CA ALA A 156 -9.69 -6.67 27.52
C ALA A 156 -10.29 -6.65 28.94
N GLN A 157 -11.57 -6.31 29.08
CA GLN A 157 -12.29 -6.34 30.36
C GLN A 157 -12.48 -7.78 30.90
N ALA A 158 -12.82 -8.74 30.01
CA ALA A 158 -12.91 -10.15 30.36
C ALA A 158 -11.58 -10.71 30.88
N SER A 159 -10.43 -10.25 30.34
CA SER A 159 -9.10 -10.64 30.84
C SER A 159 -8.81 -10.11 32.24
N GLN A 160 -9.39 -8.97 32.65
CA GLN A 160 -9.25 -8.46 34.02
C GLN A 160 -10.05 -9.28 35.04
N ASP A 161 -11.22 -9.78 34.65
CA ASP A 161 -12.05 -10.62 35.48
C ASP A 161 -11.47 -12.03 35.62
N GLU A 162 -10.85 -12.58 34.56
CA GLU A 162 -10.13 -13.86 34.62
C GLU A 162 -8.86 -13.78 35.47
N GLN A 163 -8.06 -12.71 35.40
CA GLN A 163 -6.87 -12.54 36.23
C GLN A 163 -7.22 -12.50 37.74
N LYS A 164 -8.37 -11.93 38.11
CA LYS A 164 -8.86 -11.97 39.49
C LYS A 164 -9.33 -13.36 39.95
N ALA A 165 -9.70 -14.24 38.99
CA ALA A 165 -10.11 -15.61 39.23
C ALA A 165 -8.93 -16.61 39.21
N GLU A 166 -7.86 -16.31 38.42
CA GLU A 166 -6.67 -17.17 38.32
C GLU A 166 -5.72 -17.08 39.53
N GLU A 167 -5.75 -15.99 40.31
CA GLU A 167 -5.05 -15.96 41.63
C GLU A 167 -5.55 -17.03 42.59
N ALA A 168 -6.63 -17.76 42.28
CA ALA A 168 -7.22 -18.79 43.08
C ALA A 168 -6.97 -20.24 42.64
N ASN A 169 -6.39 -20.50 41.42
CA ASN A 169 -6.15 -21.87 40.95
C ASN A 169 -4.90 -21.99 40.11
N ASP A 170 -3.99 -22.83 40.60
CA ASP A 170 -2.76 -23.28 39.91
C ASP A 170 -3.08 -24.24 38.76
N VAL A 171 -2.27 -24.14 37.65
CA VAL A 171 -2.12 -25.12 36.53
C VAL A 171 -2.63 -24.72 35.14
N LYS A 172 -1.63 -24.34 34.31
CA LYS A 172 -1.41 -24.58 32.88
C LYS A 172 -2.55 -25.18 32.05
N THR A 173 -3.22 -24.34 31.31
CA THR A 173 -3.73 -24.71 29.96
C THR A 173 -3.63 -23.46 29.05
N ILE A 174 -2.76 -23.52 28.03
CA ILE A 174 -2.63 -22.47 27.03
C ILE A 174 -3.86 -22.58 26.11
N VAL A 175 -4.90 -21.85 26.46
CA VAL A 175 -6.13 -21.80 25.67
C VAL A 175 -5.89 -20.88 24.47
N GLN A 176 -6.04 -21.39 23.24
CA GLN A 176 -5.98 -20.61 22.01
C GLN A 176 -7.06 -19.50 21.94
N ASP A 177 -8.05 -19.54 22.82
CA ASP A 177 -9.23 -18.67 22.85
C ASP A 177 -9.21 -17.64 23.98
N SER A 178 -8.03 -17.28 24.52
CA SER A 178 -8.00 -16.27 25.58
C SER A 178 -8.44 -14.89 25.05
N PRO A 179 -9.12 -14.07 25.87
CA PRO A 179 -9.55 -12.73 25.50
C PRO A 179 -8.43 -11.85 24.95
N ILE A 180 -7.19 -12.03 25.48
CA ILE A 180 -6.01 -11.29 25.00
C ILE A 180 -5.58 -11.71 23.60
N SER A 181 -5.73 -12.99 23.25
CA SER A 181 -5.46 -13.49 21.90
C SER A 181 -6.45 -12.94 20.89
N GLN A 182 -7.71 -12.83 21.28
CA GLN A 182 -8.76 -12.21 20.46
C GLN A 182 -8.50 -10.71 20.27
N ALA A 183 -8.10 -10.00 21.34
CA ALA A 183 -7.72 -8.59 21.26
C ALA A 183 -6.55 -8.36 20.29
N LEU A 184 -5.48 -9.15 20.40
CA LEU A 184 -4.35 -9.07 19.48
C LEU A 184 -4.76 -9.37 18.02
N SER A 185 -5.58 -10.41 17.82
CA SER A 185 -6.08 -10.78 16.48
C SER A 185 -6.88 -9.66 15.84
N LYS A 186 -7.74 -8.97 16.59
CA LYS A 186 -8.53 -7.84 16.10
C LYS A 186 -7.66 -6.62 15.76
N ILE A 187 -6.63 -6.32 16.58
CA ILE A 187 -5.66 -5.26 16.28
C ILE A 187 -4.92 -5.57 14.97
N LEU A 188 -4.46 -6.81 14.78
CA LEU A 188 -3.78 -7.24 13.57
C LEU A 188 -4.72 -7.19 12.35
N GLU A 189 -5.95 -7.65 12.51
CA GLU A 189 -6.96 -7.61 11.46
C GLU A 189 -7.26 -6.17 11.00
N TYR A 190 -7.46 -5.26 11.95
CA TYR A 190 -7.63 -3.83 11.65
C TYR A 190 -6.42 -3.26 10.88
N ALA A 191 -5.21 -3.54 11.35
CA ALA A 191 -3.99 -3.05 10.72
C ALA A 191 -3.84 -3.57 9.28
N ILE A 192 -4.14 -4.84 9.05
CA ILE A 192 -4.10 -5.46 7.71
C ILE A 192 -5.16 -4.85 6.78
N LYS A 193 -6.41 -4.71 7.26
CA LYS A 193 -7.49 -4.08 6.48
C LYS A 193 -7.19 -2.62 6.13
N SER A 194 -6.61 -1.86 7.06
CA SER A 194 -6.21 -0.47 6.85
C SER A 194 -4.90 -0.32 6.07
N ARG A 195 -4.26 -1.42 5.65
CA ARG A 195 -2.95 -1.45 4.98
C ARG A 195 -1.86 -0.73 5.77
N ALA A 196 -1.89 -0.88 7.09
CA ALA A 196 -0.85 -0.32 7.93
C ALA A 196 0.49 -1.01 7.67
N SER A 197 1.58 -0.25 7.68
CA SER A 197 2.94 -0.79 7.62
C SER A 197 3.46 -1.21 8.98
N ASP A 198 3.07 -0.52 10.04
CA ASP A 198 3.54 -0.76 11.40
C ASP A 198 2.41 -0.55 12.41
N ILE A 199 2.42 -1.36 13.48
CA ILE A 199 1.60 -1.19 14.69
C ILE A 199 2.53 -0.84 15.84
N HIS A 200 2.21 0.21 16.56
CA HIS A 200 2.92 0.63 17.76
C HIS A 200 2.02 0.40 18.99
N VAL A 201 2.47 -0.41 19.90
CA VAL A 201 1.84 -0.63 21.22
C VAL A 201 2.69 0.11 22.24
N GLU A 202 2.18 1.24 22.72
CA GLU A 202 2.94 2.19 23.53
C GLU A 202 2.38 2.28 24.94
N PRO A 203 3.13 1.81 25.96
CA PRO A 203 2.69 1.95 27.35
C PRO A 203 2.82 3.40 27.79
N LEU A 204 1.73 3.92 28.35
CA LEU A 204 1.64 5.20 29.05
C LEU A 204 1.51 4.93 30.57
N GLU A 205 1.49 5.98 31.38
CA GLU A 205 1.33 5.87 32.82
C GLU A 205 0.05 5.14 33.22
N LYS A 206 -1.09 5.47 32.58
CA LYS A 206 -2.42 4.96 32.94
C LYS A 206 -3.13 4.19 31.82
N ALA A 207 -2.54 4.07 30.66
CA ALA A 207 -3.15 3.44 29.49
C ALA A 207 -2.10 2.74 28.63
N LEU A 208 -2.56 1.91 27.73
CA LEU A 208 -1.79 1.32 26.64
C LEU A 208 -2.31 1.89 25.33
N LYS A 209 -1.50 2.70 24.64
CA LYS A 209 -1.88 3.34 23.39
C LYS A 209 -1.50 2.48 22.20
N ILE A 210 -2.45 2.25 21.28
CA ILE A 210 -2.23 1.56 20.03
C ILE A 210 -2.25 2.57 18.88
N ARG A 211 -1.18 2.61 18.10
CA ARG A 211 -1.09 3.44 16.89
C ARG A 211 -0.75 2.58 15.69
N CYS A 212 -1.31 2.91 14.53
CA CYS A 212 -0.97 2.29 13.26
C CYS A 212 -0.34 3.33 12.31
N ARG A 213 0.67 2.90 11.55
CA ARG A 213 1.24 3.72 10.50
C ARG A 213 0.58 3.36 9.18
N VAL A 214 -0.23 4.27 8.65
CA VAL A 214 -0.92 4.10 7.36
C VAL A 214 -0.40 5.17 6.40
N ASP A 215 0.04 4.75 5.21
CA ASP A 215 0.66 5.61 4.19
C ASP A 215 1.77 6.54 4.74
N GLY A 216 2.59 6.01 5.67
CA GLY A 216 3.69 6.71 6.31
C GLY A 216 3.31 7.59 7.51
N VAL A 217 2.02 7.81 7.77
CA VAL A 217 1.51 8.64 8.88
C VAL A 217 1.10 7.76 10.05
N LEU A 218 1.64 8.05 11.24
CA LEU A 218 1.30 7.35 12.48
C LEU A 218 0.03 7.94 13.11
N ARG A 219 -0.98 7.09 13.34
CA ARG A 219 -2.30 7.49 13.88
C ARG A 219 -2.65 6.67 15.10
N GLU A 220 -3.27 7.32 16.08
CA GLU A 220 -3.89 6.62 17.20
C GLU A 220 -5.15 5.90 16.72
N VAL A 221 -5.23 4.61 17.05
CA VAL A 221 -6.35 3.73 16.69
C VAL A 221 -7.24 3.52 17.90
N MET A 222 -6.63 3.26 19.06
CA MET A 222 -7.36 3.01 20.31
C MET A 222 -6.44 3.16 21.52
N GLN A 223 -7.06 3.22 22.70
CA GLN A 223 -6.39 3.06 23.99
C GLN A 223 -7.00 1.89 24.75
N LEU A 224 -6.16 1.10 25.37
CA LEU A 224 -6.53 -0.02 26.25
C LEU A 224 -6.19 0.28 27.71
N PRO A 225 -6.83 -0.37 28.68
CA PRO A 225 -6.44 -0.29 30.08
C PRO A 225 -4.98 -0.74 30.28
N LYS A 226 -4.25 -0.06 31.15
CA LYS A 226 -2.84 -0.37 31.47
C LYS A 226 -2.64 -1.81 31.95
N SER A 227 -3.62 -2.37 32.67
CA SER A 227 -3.58 -3.73 33.22
C SER A 227 -3.43 -4.85 32.19
N ILE A 228 -3.74 -4.58 30.90
CA ILE A 228 -3.65 -5.57 29.82
C ILE A 228 -2.24 -5.70 29.27
N GLU A 229 -1.38 -4.70 29.47
CA GLU A 229 -0.04 -4.67 28.91
C GLU A 229 0.78 -5.94 29.19
N PRO A 230 0.90 -6.43 30.46
CA PRO A 230 1.75 -7.61 30.72
C PRO A 230 1.29 -8.85 29.96
N ALA A 231 -0.02 -9.07 29.88
CA ALA A 231 -0.59 -10.22 29.17
C ALA A 231 -0.43 -10.09 27.64
N LEU A 232 -0.60 -8.87 27.08
CA LEU A 232 -0.40 -8.62 25.65
C LEU A 232 1.08 -8.78 25.25
N VAL A 233 2.00 -8.21 26.05
CA VAL A 233 3.45 -8.34 25.84
C VAL A 233 3.87 -9.82 25.89
N SER A 234 3.44 -10.55 26.94
CA SER A 234 3.74 -11.98 27.09
C SER A 234 3.22 -12.78 25.89
N ARG A 235 1.99 -12.50 25.43
CA ARG A 235 1.41 -13.17 24.26
C ARG A 235 2.23 -12.93 22.99
N VAL A 236 2.64 -11.68 22.74
CA VAL A 236 3.49 -11.34 21.60
C VAL A 236 4.84 -12.02 21.71
N LYS A 237 5.47 -12.04 22.88
CA LYS A 237 6.75 -12.75 23.12
C LYS A 237 6.63 -14.25 22.83
N ILE A 238 5.56 -14.90 23.30
CA ILE A 238 5.32 -16.33 23.02
C ILE A 238 5.20 -16.58 21.52
N LEU A 239 4.38 -15.80 20.79
CA LEU A 239 4.18 -15.96 19.36
C LEU A 239 5.47 -15.73 18.56
N SER A 240 6.34 -14.84 19.05
CA SER A 240 7.60 -14.46 18.40
C SER A 240 8.80 -15.29 18.86
N ASN A 241 8.58 -16.30 19.72
CA ASN A 241 9.61 -17.13 20.35
C ASN A 241 10.69 -16.32 21.10
N LEU A 242 10.25 -15.27 21.82
CA LEU A 242 11.09 -14.39 22.64
C LEU A 242 11.09 -14.82 24.10
N LYS A 243 12.06 -14.34 24.89
CA LYS A 243 12.16 -14.62 26.33
C LYS A 243 11.07 -13.86 27.09
N ILE A 244 10.15 -14.59 27.71
CA ILE A 244 8.99 -14.01 28.40
C ILE A 244 9.42 -13.29 29.70
N ASP A 245 10.39 -13.83 30.39
CA ASP A 245 10.91 -13.39 31.68
C ASP A 245 11.95 -12.25 31.59
N GLU A 246 12.38 -11.88 30.37
CA GLU A 246 13.34 -10.79 30.18
C GLU A 246 12.64 -9.50 29.75
N HIS A 247 12.73 -8.47 30.62
CA HIS A 247 12.06 -7.17 30.46
C HIS A 247 13.04 -5.99 30.42
N ARG A 248 14.36 -6.23 30.51
CA ARG A 248 15.39 -5.19 30.69
C ARG A 248 16.16 -4.88 29.42
N ILE A 249 16.09 -5.74 28.41
CA ILE A 249 16.82 -5.59 27.17
C ILE A 249 15.85 -5.64 25.97
N PRO A 250 16.18 -4.98 24.84
CA PRO A 250 15.43 -5.13 23.61
C PRO A 250 15.46 -6.57 23.09
N GLN A 251 14.36 -6.98 22.47
CA GLN A 251 14.20 -8.30 21.85
C GLN A 251 13.56 -8.15 20.48
N ASP A 252 14.07 -8.87 19.49
CA ASP A 252 13.55 -8.92 18.14
C ASP A 252 13.08 -10.33 17.79
N GLY A 253 11.95 -10.45 17.11
CA GLY A 253 11.38 -11.72 16.72
C GLY A 253 10.47 -11.61 15.50
N GLN A 254 9.92 -12.74 15.09
CA GLN A 254 9.01 -12.80 13.95
C GLN A 254 8.02 -13.95 14.09
N PHE A 255 6.83 -13.78 13.54
CA PHE A 255 5.87 -14.87 13.35
C PHE A 255 4.94 -14.57 12.18
N THR A 256 4.25 -15.60 11.67
CA THR A 256 3.30 -15.47 10.57
C THR A 256 1.89 -15.63 11.10
N VAL A 257 0.97 -14.80 10.62
CA VAL A 257 -0.47 -14.90 10.92
C VAL A 257 -1.26 -15.09 9.63
N SER A 258 -2.35 -15.86 9.73
CA SER A 258 -3.36 -15.93 8.67
C SER A 258 -4.56 -15.07 9.07
N VAL A 259 -4.84 -14.03 8.29
CA VAL A 259 -5.98 -13.12 8.53
C VAL A 259 -6.79 -13.00 7.25
N ALA A 260 -8.07 -13.30 7.34
CA ALA A 260 -8.99 -13.28 6.19
C ALA A 260 -8.48 -14.08 4.96
N GLY A 261 -7.83 -15.22 5.21
CA GLY A 261 -7.28 -16.07 4.17
C GLY A 261 -5.97 -15.60 3.55
N LYS A 262 -5.36 -14.56 4.11
CA LYS A 262 -4.03 -14.05 3.70
C LYS A 262 -3.00 -14.35 4.76
N GLU A 263 -1.85 -14.86 4.36
CA GLU A 263 -0.68 -14.96 5.24
C GLU A 263 0.11 -13.66 5.25
N VAL A 264 0.37 -13.15 6.46
CA VAL A 264 1.15 -11.93 6.70
C VAL A 264 2.28 -12.27 7.65
N ASP A 265 3.51 -11.99 7.23
CA ASP A 265 4.67 -12.10 8.10
C ASP A 265 4.79 -10.84 8.94
N LEU A 266 5.03 -11.04 10.23
CA LEU A 266 5.15 -9.96 11.21
C LEU A 266 6.57 -9.96 11.76
N ARG A 267 7.21 -8.78 11.81
CA ARG A 267 8.46 -8.56 12.54
C ARG A 267 8.15 -7.76 13.79
N ILE A 268 8.65 -8.23 14.90
CA ILE A 268 8.37 -7.70 16.21
C ILE A 268 9.66 -7.17 16.82
N ALA A 269 9.64 -5.92 17.27
CA ALA A 269 10.66 -5.34 18.12
C ALA A 269 10.01 -4.95 19.45
N ILE A 270 10.55 -5.45 20.57
CA ILE A 270 10.11 -5.12 21.92
C ILE A 270 11.26 -4.41 22.62
N SER A 271 10.97 -3.25 23.22
CA SER A 271 11.98 -2.47 23.92
C SER A 271 11.44 -1.99 25.27
N PRO A 272 12.25 -2.08 26.35
CA PRO A 272 11.89 -1.49 27.63
C PRO A 272 11.83 0.04 27.52
N VAL A 273 10.78 0.62 28.06
CA VAL A 273 10.57 2.07 28.15
C VAL A 273 10.15 2.44 29.59
N VAL A 274 10.05 3.75 29.88
CA VAL A 274 9.78 4.23 31.25
C VAL A 274 8.50 3.61 31.86
N TRP A 275 7.48 3.39 31.05
CA TRP A 275 6.17 2.93 31.52
C TRP A 275 5.87 1.45 31.21
N GLY A 276 6.88 0.63 30.88
CA GLY A 276 6.73 -0.79 30.59
C GLY A 276 7.51 -1.23 29.35
N GLU A 277 6.92 -2.08 28.50
CA GLU A 277 7.54 -2.56 27.27
C GLU A 277 6.77 -2.05 26.04
N GLN A 278 7.44 -1.30 25.18
CA GLN A 278 6.90 -0.89 23.89
C GLN A 278 7.06 -2.03 22.88
N ILE A 279 6.01 -2.30 22.10
CA ILE A 279 6.05 -3.24 21.00
C ILE A 279 5.88 -2.47 19.67
N VAL A 280 6.72 -2.76 18.71
CA VAL A 280 6.54 -2.34 17.32
C VAL A 280 6.39 -3.60 16.47
N ILE A 281 5.27 -3.71 15.77
CA ILE A 281 4.99 -4.82 14.86
C ILE A 281 4.99 -4.27 13.44
N ARG A 282 5.94 -4.71 12.62
CA ARG A 282 5.96 -4.40 11.19
C ARG A 282 5.23 -5.48 10.41
N LEU A 283 4.30 -5.08 9.56
CA LEU A 283 3.52 -5.96 8.71
C LEU A 283 4.20 -6.09 7.34
N LEU A 284 4.47 -7.33 6.93
CA LEU A 284 5.06 -7.67 5.64
C LEU A 284 3.99 -8.40 4.81
N ASP A 285 3.17 -7.62 4.10
CA ASP A 285 2.11 -8.17 3.24
C ASP A 285 2.72 -8.73 1.95
N LYS A 286 2.59 -10.05 1.77
CA LYS A 286 3.07 -10.76 0.57
C LYS A 286 2.13 -10.64 -0.62
N SER A 287 0.85 -10.27 -0.40
CA SER A 287 -0.23 -10.44 -1.37
C SER A 287 -0.36 -9.33 -2.41
N GLY A 288 0.44 -8.27 -2.34
CA GLY A 288 0.27 -7.08 -3.18
C GLY A 288 1.51 -6.58 -3.90
N ASN A 289 2.66 -7.22 -3.75
CA ASN A 289 3.89 -6.74 -4.38
C ASN A 289 4.09 -7.44 -5.72
N SER A 290 3.67 -6.79 -6.79
CA SER A 290 4.24 -7.09 -8.08
C SER A 290 5.69 -6.60 -8.10
N PHE A 291 6.61 -7.53 -8.38
CA PHE A 291 8.01 -7.21 -8.64
C PHE A 291 8.23 -7.00 -10.15
N ASP A 292 7.26 -6.44 -10.87
CA ASP A 292 7.43 -6.08 -12.26
C ASP A 292 7.93 -4.65 -12.38
N LEU A 293 9.00 -4.43 -13.11
CA LEU A 293 9.65 -3.13 -13.26
C LEU A 293 8.66 -2.07 -13.78
N GLU A 294 7.79 -2.42 -14.73
CA GLU A 294 6.75 -1.56 -15.27
C GLU A 294 5.71 -1.16 -14.23
N GLU A 295 5.23 -2.11 -13.44
CA GLU A 295 4.23 -1.84 -12.38
C GLU A 295 4.80 -1.00 -11.23
N MET A 296 6.11 -1.11 -10.99
CA MET A 296 6.82 -0.23 -10.08
C MET A 296 6.94 1.21 -10.60
N GLY A 297 6.71 1.40 -11.90
CA GLY A 297 6.74 2.70 -12.57
C GLY A 297 8.06 3.03 -13.26
N TYR A 298 8.91 2.04 -13.52
CA TYR A 298 10.01 2.20 -14.48
C TYR A 298 9.43 2.26 -15.88
N ALA A 299 9.81 3.25 -16.66
CA ALA A 299 9.23 3.48 -17.98
C ALA A 299 10.27 3.95 -19.00
N GLY A 300 9.97 3.75 -20.27
CA GLY A 300 10.69 4.31 -21.40
C GLY A 300 12.20 4.13 -21.33
N ARG A 301 12.93 5.24 -21.31
CA ARG A 301 14.41 5.25 -21.29
C ARG A 301 14.98 4.53 -20.08
N SER A 302 14.46 4.80 -18.89
CA SER A 302 14.93 4.18 -17.63
C SER A 302 14.84 2.66 -17.70
N LEU A 303 13.71 2.14 -18.18
CA LEU A 303 13.51 0.69 -18.31
C LEU A 303 14.45 0.07 -19.35
N ARG A 304 14.69 0.76 -20.49
CA ARG A 304 15.63 0.27 -21.50
C ARG A 304 17.07 0.19 -20.99
N VAL A 305 17.52 1.20 -20.23
CA VAL A 305 18.86 1.20 -19.61
C VAL A 305 19.00 0.05 -18.61
N ILE A 306 18.01 -0.16 -17.75
CA ILE A 306 18.01 -1.28 -16.79
C ILE A 306 18.09 -2.62 -17.54
N ARG A 307 17.22 -2.85 -18.53
CA ARG A 307 17.21 -4.10 -19.32
C ARG A 307 18.50 -4.30 -20.12
N HIS A 308 19.14 -3.22 -20.55
CA HIS A 308 20.46 -3.29 -21.16
C HIS A 308 21.53 -3.74 -20.13
N GLY A 309 21.51 -3.16 -18.93
CA GLY A 309 22.42 -3.52 -17.85
C GLY A 309 22.26 -4.97 -17.39
N ILE A 310 21.02 -5.45 -17.24
CA ILE A 310 20.71 -6.84 -16.84
C ILE A 310 21.23 -7.88 -17.85
N LYS A 311 21.21 -7.54 -19.14
CA LYS A 311 21.66 -8.44 -20.21
C LYS A 311 23.19 -8.56 -20.31
N ARG A 312 23.94 -7.75 -19.58
CA ARG A 312 25.40 -7.88 -19.56
C ARG A 312 25.78 -9.17 -18.81
N PRO A 313 26.79 -9.89 -19.27
CA PRO A 313 27.19 -11.16 -18.66
C PRO A 313 27.75 -10.99 -17.23
N ASN A 314 28.31 -9.83 -16.94
CA ASN A 314 28.90 -9.51 -15.64
C ASN A 314 28.90 -8.00 -15.38
N GLY A 315 29.25 -7.62 -14.18
CA GLY A 315 29.31 -6.23 -13.72
C GLY A 315 28.33 -5.94 -12.60
N MET A 316 28.11 -4.67 -12.27
CA MET A 316 27.29 -4.25 -11.13
C MET A 316 26.11 -3.38 -11.57
N ILE A 317 24.95 -3.67 -11.03
CA ILE A 317 23.78 -2.77 -11.04
C ILE A 317 23.55 -2.31 -9.60
N LEU A 318 23.65 -1.00 -9.38
CA LEU A 318 23.58 -0.42 -8.05
C LEU A 318 22.32 0.43 -7.89
N THR A 319 21.60 0.21 -6.81
CA THR A 319 20.42 1.00 -6.47
C THR A 319 20.73 1.94 -5.30
N SER A 320 20.35 3.20 -5.43
CA SER A 320 20.64 4.27 -4.49
C SER A 320 19.37 4.94 -3.99
N GLY A 321 19.40 5.40 -2.74
CA GLY A 321 18.32 6.16 -2.12
C GLY A 321 18.32 6.05 -0.59
N PRO A 322 17.55 6.89 0.10
CA PRO A 322 17.40 6.81 1.55
C PRO A 322 16.66 5.54 1.99
N THR A 323 16.63 5.31 3.29
CA THR A 323 15.81 4.24 3.88
C THR A 323 14.33 4.44 3.52
N GLY A 324 13.66 3.36 3.13
CA GLY A 324 12.24 3.42 2.73
C GLY A 324 11.99 3.94 1.32
N SER A 325 13.02 4.13 0.48
CA SER A 325 12.85 4.50 -0.92
C SER A 325 12.45 3.34 -1.85
N GLY A 326 12.35 2.11 -1.34
CA GLY A 326 11.96 0.93 -2.10
C GLY A 326 13.14 0.18 -2.76
N LYS A 327 14.40 0.39 -2.32
CA LYS A 327 15.59 -0.26 -2.90
C LYS A 327 15.48 -1.78 -2.95
N SER A 328 15.15 -2.42 -1.84
CA SER A 328 14.99 -3.88 -1.78
C SER A 328 13.93 -4.38 -2.76
N THR A 329 12.81 -3.67 -2.89
CA THR A 329 11.76 -4.00 -3.87
C THR A 329 12.29 -3.92 -5.30
N SER A 330 13.12 -2.91 -5.61
CA SER A 330 13.76 -2.80 -6.92
C SER A 330 14.77 -3.92 -7.17
N LEU A 331 15.55 -4.31 -6.15
CA LEU A 331 16.45 -5.46 -6.28
C LEU A 331 15.68 -6.75 -6.57
N TYR A 332 14.56 -6.99 -5.86
CA TYR A 332 13.70 -8.15 -6.15
C TYR A 332 13.10 -8.12 -7.55
N ALA A 333 12.75 -6.93 -8.05
CA ALA A 333 12.27 -6.78 -9.42
C ALA A 333 13.37 -7.10 -10.45
N LEU A 334 14.62 -6.67 -10.20
CA LEU A 334 15.76 -7.03 -11.04
C LEU A 334 16.03 -8.54 -11.03
N VAL A 335 15.99 -9.16 -9.85
CA VAL A 335 16.14 -10.61 -9.69
C VAL A 335 15.03 -11.35 -10.44
N LYS A 336 13.76 -10.91 -10.29
CA LYS A 336 12.62 -11.51 -11.01
C LYS A 336 12.75 -11.42 -12.52
N GLU A 337 13.25 -10.29 -13.05
CA GLU A 337 13.40 -10.06 -14.49
C GLU A 337 14.42 -11.02 -15.14
N ILE A 338 15.44 -11.48 -14.39
CA ILE A 338 16.48 -12.37 -14.90
C ILE A 338 16.36 -13.81 -14.42
N LYS A 339 15.43 -14.08 -13.51
CA LYS A 339 15.23 -15.41 -12.96
C LYS A 339 14.80 -16.39 -14.04
N ASP A 340 15.59 -17.43 -14.22
CA ASP A 340 15.36 -18.54 -15.12
C ASP A 340 15.92 -19.83 -14.45
N ASP A 341 15.41 -21.00 -14.80
CA ASP A 341 15.85 -22.26 -14.23
C ASP A 341 17.31 -22.61 -14.57
N THR A 342 17.89 -21.91 -15.55
CA THR A 342 19.29 -22.06 -15.97
C THR A 342 20.25 -21.11 -15.28
N VAL A 343 19.76 -20.19 -14.42
CA VAL A 343 20.55 -19.14 -13.78
C VAL A 343 20.60 -19.37 -12.27
N ASN A 344 21.79 -19.58 -11.72
CA ASN A 344 21.98 -19.69 -10.27
C ASN A 344 22.04 -18.31 -9.61
N ILE A 345 20.98 -17.93 -8.92
CA ILE A 345 20.85 -16.65 -8.21
C ILE A 345 21.02 -16.87 -6.71
N VAL A 346 21.99 -16.19 -6.11
CA VAL A 346 22.23 -16.23 -4.67
C VAL A 346 22.15 -14.83 -4.09
N THR A 347 21.38 -14.66 -3.01
CA THR A 347 21.23 -13.38 -2.31
C THR A 347 21.82 -13.41 -0.91
N LEU A 348 22.25 -12.24 -0.42
CA LEU A 348 22.72 -12.04 0.94
C LEU A 348 22.04 -10.77 1.49
N GLU A 349 21.20 -10.91 2.52
CA GLU A 349 20.26 -9.90 2.96
C GLU A 349 20.24 -9.71 4.48
N ASP A 350 19.89 -8.50 4.95
CA ASP A 350 19.81 -8.15 6.38
C ASP A 350 18.51 -7.36 6.68
N PRO A 351 17.42 -8.08 6.95
CA PRO A 351 17.14 -9.49 6.72
C PRO A 351 16.48 -9.75 5.36
N VAL A 352 16.16 -11.03 5.04
CA VAL A 352 15.32 -11.40 3.89
C VAL A 352 13.91 -10.80 4.08
N GLU A 353 13.49 -9.91 3.16
CA GLU A 353 12.17 -9.25 3.24
C GLU A 353 11.06 -10.12 2.64
N TYR A 354 11.32 -10.75 1.51
CA TYR A 354 10.38 -11.62 0.80
C TYR A 354 11.09 -12.89 0.34
N LYS A 355 10.47 -14.03 0.58
CA LYS A 355 10.95 -15.32 0.06
C LYS A 355 10.64 -15.40 -1.44
N MET A 356 11.64 -15.74 -2.23
CA MET A 356 11.50 -15.92 -3.68
C MET A 356 11.79 -17.37 -4.04
N ASP A 357 10.80 -18.05 -4.62
CA ASP A 357 11.00 -19.41 -5.11
C ASP A 357 12.10 -19.45 -6.18
N GLY A 358 12.95 -20.47 -6.17
CA GLY A 358 14.05 -20.62 -7.14
C GLY A 358 15.18 -19.60 -6.99
N VAL A 359 15.30 -18.95 -5.82
CA VAL A 359 16.43 -18.07 -5.44
C VAL A 359 17.02 -18.56 -4.13
N ASN A 360 18.34 -18.70 -4.06
CA ASN A 360 19.05 -19.10 -2.87
C ASN A 360 19.29 -17.87 -1.97
N GLN A 361 18.41 -17.65 -0.99
CA GLN A 361 18.45 -16.45 -0.12
C GLN A 361 19.14 -16.76 1.20
N ILE A 362 20.23 -16.04 1.49
CA ILE A 362 21.01 -16.13 2.72
C ILE A 362 20.72 -14.88 3.57
N GLN A 363 20.37 -15.09 4.83
CA GLN A 363 20.20 -13.99 5.78
C GLN A 363 21.46 -13.82 6.62
N VAL A 364 21.94 -12.59 6.74
CA VAL A 364 23.02 -12.19 7.64
C VAL A 364 22.64 -12.54 9.08
N ASN A 365 23.60 -13.04 9.85
CA ASN A 365 23.46 -13.32 11.27
C ASN A 365 24.77 -12.98 12.01
N GLY A 366 24.78 -11.80 12.62
CA GLY A 366 25.95 -11.29 13.36
C GLY A 366 26.36 -12.15 14.55
N ASP A 367 25.41 -12.82 15.20
CA ASP A 367 25.65 -13.63 16.42
C ASP A 367 26.56 -14.82 16.14
N VAL A 368 26.54 -15.34 14.91
CA VAL A 368 27.37 -16.46 14.47
C VAL A 368 28.49 -16.03 13.51
N GLY A 369 28.70 -14.71 13.34
CA GLY A 369 29.75 -14.18 12.47
C GLY A 369 29.45 -14.25 10.97
N LEU A 370 28.19 -14.51 10.57
CA LEU A 370 27.74 -14.44 9.20
C LEU A 370 27.43 -12.99 8.83
N THR A 371 28.46 -12.26 8.43
CA THR A 371 28.39 -10.86 7.96
C THR A 371 28.20 -10.79 6.44
N PHE A 372 27.96 -9.59 5.88
CA PHE A 372 27.95 -9.39 4.43
C PHE A 372 29.29 -9.84 3.78
N ALA A 373 30.42 -9.49 4.36
CA ALA A 373 31.73 -9.88 3.83
C ALA A 373 31.96 -11.40 3.90
N SER A 374 31.70 -12.03 5.05
CA SER A 374 31.88 -13.48 5.20
C SER A 374 30.91 -14.30 4.35
N GLY A 375 29.65 -13.85 4.27
CA GLY A 375 28.62 -14.45 3.42
C GLY A 375 28.96 -14.36 1.94
N LEU A 376 29.40 -13.18 1.46
CA LEU A 376 29.78 -12.98 0.06
C LEU A 376 30.97 -13.86 -0.35
N ARG A 377 32.00 -14.01 0.52
CA ARG A 377 33.08 -14.98 0.26
C ARG A 377 32.56 -16.42 0.15
N SER A 378 31.54 -16.78 0.88
CA SER A 378 30.91 -18.11 0.77
C SER A 378 30.15 -18.28 -0.53
N ILE A 379 29.36 -17.27 -0.92
CA ILE A 379 28.57 -17.27 -2.14
C ILE A 379 29.44 -17.47 -3.38
N LEU A 380 30.60 -16.81 -3.47
CA LEU A 380 31.53 -16.95 -4.59
C LEU A 380 32.11 -18.36 -4.79
N ARG A 381 31.84 -19.29 -3.84
CA ARG A 381 32.19 -20.72 -3.98
C ARG A 381 30.98 -21.62 -4.28
N GLN A 382 29.81 -21.02 -4.51
CA GLN A 382 28.57 -21.74 -4.79
C GLN A 382 28.17 -21.68 -6.28
N ASP A 383 29.16 -21.36 -7.14
CA ASP A 383 28.96 -21.23 -8.60
C ASP A 383 27.74 -20.35 -8.99
N PRO A 384 27.67 -19.11 -8.47
CA PRO A 384 26.55 -18.22 -8.79
C PRO A 384 26.77 -17.56 -10.15
N ASP A 385 25.70 -17.38 -10.94
CA ASP A 385 25.68 -16.49 -12.08
C ASP A 385 25.37 -15.05 -11.65
N VAL A 386 24.45 -14.91 -10.70
CA VAL A 386 23.97 -13.63 -10.19
C VAL A 386 24.06 -13.60 -8.67
N VAL A 387 24.65 -12.52 -8.16
CA VAL A 387 24.79 -12.28 -6.73
C VAL A 387 24.03 -11.01 -6.34
N MET A 388 23.11 -11.09 -5.41
CA MET A 388 22.47 -9.91 -4.82
C MET A 388 23.01 -9.70 -3.40
N VAL A 389 23.64 -8.55 -3.18
CA VAL A 389 24.07 -8.09 -1.85
C VAL A 389 23.11 -7.00 -1.40
N GLY A 390 22.36 -7.24 -0.33
CA GLY A 390 21.30 -6.33 0.13
C GLY A 390 21.77 -4.89 0.25
N GLU A 391 22.96 -4.68 0.81
CA GLU A 391 23.60 -3.36 0.85
C GLU A 391 25.13 -3.43 1.01
N ILE A 392 25.81 -2.40 0.53
CA ILE A 392 27.24 -2.19 0.72
C ILE A 392 27.42 -1.03 1.72
N ARG A 393 27.88 -1.36 2.94
CA ARG A 393 28.12 -0.36 4.01
C ARG A 393 29.60 -0.05 4.22
N ASP A 394 30.48 -0.99 3.90
CA ASP A 394 31.91 -0.95 4.23
C ASP A 394 32.80 -1.30 3.03
N ALA A 395 34.07 -0.93 3.16
CA ALA A 395 35.08 -1.13 2.11
C ALA A 395 35.34 -2.61 1.80
N GLU A 396 35.23 -3.51 2.78
CA GLU A 396 35.49 -4.93 2.58
C GLU A 396 34.40 -5.58 1.71
N THR A 397 33.13 -5.30 2.03
CA THR A 397 31.98 -5.75 1.23
C THR A 397 32.03 -5.16 -0.18
N ALA A 398 32.39 -3.86 -0.30
CA ALA A 398 32.54 -3.19 -1.60
C ALA A 398 33.62 -3.87 -2.46
N ALA A 399 34.80 -4.15 -1.90
CA ALA A 399 35.88 -4.81 -2.62
C ALA A 399 35.51 -6.21 -3.10
N LEU A 400 34.83 -6.99 -2.26
CA LEU A 400 34.35 -8.33 -2.63
C LEU A 400 33.27 -8.29 -3.72
N ALA A 401 32.33 -7.32 -3.67
CA ALA A 401 31.32 -7.14 -4.71
C ALA A 401 31.94 -6.76 -6.05
N VAL A 402 32.92 -5.86 -6.06
CA VAL A 402 33.68 -5.48 -7.25
C VAL A 402 34.49 -6.68 -7.77
N GLN A 403 35.12 -7.45 -6.91
CA GLN A 403 35.84 -8.67 -7.31
C GLN A 403 34.90 -9.69 -7.93
N ALA A 404 33.70 -9.90 -7.37
CA ALA A 404 32.68 -10.77 -7.96
C ALA A 404 32.33 -10.32 -9.40
N ALA A 405 32.08 -9.02 -9.58
CA ALA A 405 31.75 -8.44 -10.88
C ALA A 405 32.89 -8.60 -11.90
N LEU A 406 34.16 -8.47 -11.47
CA LEU A 406 35.34 -8.68 -12.32
C LEU A 406 35.52 -10.13 -12.74
N THR A 407 35.15 -11.07 -11.85
CA THR A 407 35.35 -12.51 -12.07
C THR A 407 34.20 -13.19 -12.79
N GLY A 408 33.29 -12.42 -13.41
CA GLY A 408 32.29 -12.95 -14.32
C GLY A 408 30.86 -13.00 -13.79
N HIS A 409 30.59 -12.45 -12.60
CA HIS A 409 29.25 -12.48 -12.00
C HIS A 409 28.50 -11.17 -12.24
N LEU A 410 27.18 -11.25 -12.39
CA LEU A 410 26.32 -10.07 -12.36
C LEU A 410 25.92 -9.78 -10.90
N VAL A 411 26.28 -8.59 -10.40
CA VAL A 411 26.11 -8.22 -9.01
C VAL A 411 25.06 -7.13 -8.85
N PHE A 412 24.04 -7.37 -8.02
CA PHE A 412 23.07 -6.36 -7.62
C PHE A 412 23.32 -5.92 -6.18
N SER A 413 23.30 -4.61 -5.93
CA SER A 413 23.43 -4.13 -4.55
C SER A 413 22.82 -2.75 -4.35
N THR A 414 22.80 -2.31 -3.08
CA THR A 414 22.34 -0.97 -2.72
C THR A 414 23.41 -0.16 -2.01
N LEU A 415 23.34 1.16 -2.21
CA LEU A 415 24.07 2.14 -1.43
C LEU A 415 23.13 3.23 -0.90
N HIS A 416 23.56 3.91 0.16
CA HIS A 416 22.84 5.04 0.73
C HIS A 416 23.45 6.35 0.23
N THR A 417 22.99 6.82 -0.93
CA THR A 417 23.32 8.14 -1.50
C THR A 417 22.05 8.84 -1.98
N ASN A 418 22.10 10.15 -2.19
CA ASN A 418 20.92 10.94 -2.54
C ASN A 418 20.61 10.97 -4.04
N SER A 419 21.57 10.57 -4.89
CA SER A 419 21.44 10.56 -6.35
C SER A 419 22.22 9.39 -6.94
N ALA A 420 21.93 9.04 -8.20
CA ALA A 420 22.66 8.02 -8.93
C ALA A 420 24.14 8.39 -9.10
N ALA A 421 24.44 9.62 -9.50
CA ALA A 421 25.81 10.09 -9.65
C ALA A 421 26.60 10.10 -8.33
N GLY A 422 25.93 10.25 -7.18
CA GLY A 422 26.55 10.21 -5.86
C GLY A 422 27.08 8.84 -5.42
N VAL A 423 26.68 7.77 -6.11
CA VAL A 423 27.16 6.41 -5.84
C VAL A 423 28.65 6.28 -6.15
N LEU A 424 29.11 6.90 -7.21
CA LEU A 424 30.49 6.75 -7.70
C LEU A 424 31.52 7.36 -6.72
N PRO A 425 31.42 8.62 -6.27
CA PRO A 425 32.27 9.14 -5.20
C PRO A 425 32.19 8.31 -3.92
N ARG A 426 31.03 7.76 -3.59
CA ARG A 426 30.87 6.92 -2.39
C ARG A 426 31.69 5.63 -2.45
N LEU A 427 31.81 5.02 -3.63
CA LEU A 427 32.71 3.87 -3.83
C LEU A 427 34.18 4.27 -3.72
N LEU A 428 34.55 5.46 -4.22
CA LEU A 428 35.89 6.02 -4.04
C LEU A 428 36.21 6.26 -2.57
N ASP A 429 35.28 6.79 -1.78
CA ASP A 429 35.42 6.97 -0.33
C ASP A 429 35.64 5.63 0.40
N MET A 430 35.06 4.53 -0.12
CA MET A 430 35.29 3.16 0.34
C MET A 430 36.62 2.58 -0.16
N LYS A 431 37.49 3.40 -0.76
CA LYS A 431 38.82 3.05 -1.25
C LYS A 431 38.82 2.01 -2.39
N ILE A 432 37.76 1.99 -3.19
CA ILE A 432 37.75 1.23 -4.43
C ILE A 432 38.46 2.04 -5.50
N GLU A 433 39.39 1.42 -6.19
CA GLU A 433 40.18 2.07 -7.25
C GLU A 433 39.28 2.54 -8.41
N PRO A 434 39.48 3.76 -8.95
CA PRO A 434 38.61 4.33 -9.98
C PRO A 434 38.45 3.44 -11.22
N PHE A 435 39.54 2.80 -11.67
CA PHE A 435 39.50 1.92 -12.83
C PHE A 435 38.67 0.66 -12.59
N LEU A 436 38.61 0.16 -11.34
CA LEU A 436 37.76 -0.97 -10.98
C LEU A 436 36.28 -0.57 -11.00
N ILE A 437 35.95 0.62 -10.48
CA ILE A 437 34.58 1.14 -10.54
C ILE A 437 34.17 1.30 -12.00
N ALA A 438 35.00 1.96 -12.82
CA ALA A 438 34.73 2.21 -14.23
C ALA A 438 34.53 0.92 -15.05
N SER A 439 35.28 -0.15 -14.72
CA SER A 439 35.19 -1.43 -15.43
C SER A 439 34.07 -2.35 -14.95
N THR A 440 33.53 -2.15 -13.74
CA THR A 440 32.54 -3.07 -13.15
C THR A 440 31.14 -2.50 -13.04
N VAL A 441 30.99 -1.20 -12.79
CA VAL A 441 29.66 -0.61 -12.62
C VAL A 441 29.01 -0.37 -13.97
N ASN A 442 27.89 -1.04 -14.22
CA ASN A 442 27.16 -0.96 -15.50
C ASN A 442 26.02 0.07 -15.45
N THR A 443 25.22 0.03 -14.39
CA THR A 443 23.99 0.82 -14.28
C THR A 443 23.80 1.26 -12.84
N ILE A 444 23.38 2.50 -12.65
CA ILE A 444 23.06 3.03 -11.32
C ILE A 444 21.63 3.57 -11.36
N ILE A 445 20.84 3.15 -10.36
CA ILE A 445 19.43 3.52 -10.20
C ILE A 445 19.30 4.38 -8.95
N GLY A 446 19.02 5.65 -9.11
CA GLY A 446 18.61 6.53 -8.02
C GLY A 446 17.10 6.51 -7.86
N GLN A 447 16.59 6.37 -6.63
CA GLN A 447 15.15 6.26 -6.43
C GLN A 447 14.62 6.89 -5.14
N ARG A 448 13.37 7.37 -5.22
CA ARG A 448 12.55 7.80 -4.09
C ARG A 448 11.10 7.38 -4.27
N LEU A 449 10.31 7.41 -3.21
CA LEU A 449 8.88 7.15 -3.25
C LEU A 449 8.11 8.44 -3.04
N VAL A 450 7.11 8.66 -3.89
CA VAL A 450 6.10 9.70 -3.79
C VAL A 450 4.75 9.07 -3.48
N ARG A 451 3.86 9.80 -2.82
CA ARG A 451 2.49 9.35 -2.59
C ARG A 451 1.71 9.38 -3.90
N ARG A 452 0.92 8.35 -4.15
CA ARG A 452 0.04 8.26 -5.32
C ARG A 452 -1.27 9.00 -5.05
N VAL A 453 -1.75 9.77 -6.00
CA VAL A 453 -3.07 10.40 -5.94
C VAL A 453 -4.15 9.32 -5.84
N SER A 454 -5.13 9.52 -4.96
CA SER A 454 -6.25 8.60 -4.77
C SER A 454 -7.12 8.49 -6.03
N ARG A 455 -7.95 7.43 -6.09
CA ARG A 455 -8.90 7.27 -7.20
C ARG A 455 -9.93 8.41 -7.22
N LYS A 456 -10.37 8.87 -6.03
CA LYS A 456 -11.26 10.03 -5.89
C LYS A 456 -10.42 11.29 -6.00
N ARG A 457 -10.45 11.93 -7.17
CA ARG A 457 -9.58 13.05 -7.51
C ARG A 457 -10.32 14.09 -8.33
N GLU A 458 -9.89 15.32 -8.22
CA GLU A 458 -10.31 16.43 -9.09
C GLU A 458 -9.23 16.71 -10.14
N VAL A 459 -9.67 17.16 -11.30
CA VAL A 459 -8.81 17.60 -12.39
C VAL A 459 -8.83 19.12 -12.42
N TYR A 460 -7.66 19.76 -12.50
CA TYR A 460 -7.54 21.21 -12.54
C TYR A 460 -6.48 21.66 -13.55
N GLN A 461 -6.53 22.94 -13.92
CA GLN A 461 -5.52 23.55 -14.78
C GLN A 461 -4.42 24.16 -13.91
N SER A 462 -3.16 23.94 -14.32
CA SER A 462 -2.00 24.45 -13.58
C SER A 462 -2.04 25.98 -13.46
N THR A 463 -1.64 26.46 -12.31
CA THR A 463 -1.37 27.89 -12.09
C THR A 463 -0.18 28.38 -12.92
N ALA A 464 0.01 29.69 -13.06
CA ALA A 464 1.14 30.26 -13.78
C ALA A 464 2.49 29.79 -13.23
N ILE A 465 2.60 29.67 -11.89
CA ILE A 465 3.82 29.18 -11.22
C ILE A 465 4.06 27.70 -11.52
N GLU A 466 3.02 26.87 -11.42
CA GLU A 466 3.14 25.44 -11.75
C GLU A 466 3.51 25.24 -13.22
N THR A 467 2.90 26.00 -14.14
CA THR A 467 3.21 25.98 -15.57
C THR A 467 4.66 26.33 -15.82
N GLN A 468 5.18 27.40 -15.18
CA GLN A 468 6.58 27.79 -15.27
C GLN A 468 7.51 26.69 -14.74
N ASN A 469 7.18 26.06 -13.61
CA ASN A 469 7.97 24.97 -13.03
C ASN A 469 7.96 23.73 -13.94
N ILE A 470 6.84 23.38 -14.57
CA ILE A 470 6.74 22.28 -15.52
C ILE A 470 7.65 22.57 -16.72
N MET A 471 7.54 23.77 -17.30
CA MET A 471 8.35 24.15 -18.46
C MET A 471 9.84 24.17 -18.14
N ALA A 472 10.25 24.69 -16.97
CA ALA A 472 11.64 24.71 -16.56
C ALA A 472 12.21 23.30 -16.32
N THR A 473 11.39 22.36 -15.79
CA THR A 473 11.85 21.02 -15.39
C THR A 473 11.78 20.03 -16.54
N VAL A 474 10.65 19.95 -17.25
CA VAL A 474 10.40 18.93 -18.27
C VAL A 474 10.03 19.47 -19.66
N GLY A 475 9.92 20.79 -19.84
CA GLY A 475 9.49 21.39 -21.11
C GLY A 475 10.33 20.96 -22.31
N HIS A 476 11.63 20.73 -22.12
CA HIS A 476 12.55 20.24 -23.17
C HIS A 476 12.35 18.74 -23.51
N LEU A 477 11.71 17.97 -22.61
CA LEU A 477 11.38 16.56 -22.81
C LEU A 477 10.01 16.36 -23.46
N LEU A 478 9.10 17.36 -23.35
CA LEU A 478 7.75 17.26 -23.89
C LEU A 478 7.74 17.42 -25.43
N PRO A 479 6.76 16.78 -26.11
CA PRO A 479 6.62 16.94 -27.57
C PRO A 479 6.30 18.40 -27.93
N LYS A 480 6.91 18.90 -28.99
CA LYS A 480 6.70 20.28 -29.46
C LYS A 480 5.58 20.40 -30.48
N THR A 481 5.30 19.33 -31.19
CA THR A 481 4.24 19.27 -32.21
C THR A 481 3.36 18.02 -31.98
N PRO A 482 2.11 18.00 -32.46
CA PRO A 482 1.23 16.83 -32.36
C PRO A 482 1.83 15.56 -32.97
N GLU A 483 2.62 15.69 -34.05
CA GLU A 483 3.26 14.57 -34.72
C GLU A 483 4.36 13.90 -33.86
N GLU A 484 4.97 14.66 -32.96
CA GLU A 484 5.98 14.15 -32.05
C GLU A 484 5.40 13.38 -30.85
N VAL A 485 4.11 13.56 -30.52
CA VAL A 485 3.49 12.99 -29.30
C VAL A 485 3.71 11.49 -29.22
N ALA A 486 3.40 10.75 -30.28
CA ALA A 486 3.52 9.29 -30.28
C ALA A 486 4.98 8.83 -30.05
N ARG A 487 5.95 9.48 -30.74
CA ARG A 487 7.37 9.17 -30.63
C ARG A 487 7.92 9.48 -29.22
N VAL A 488 7.62 10.68 -28.70
CA VAL A 488 8.10 11.13 -27.38
C VAL A 488 7.44 10.34 -26.26
N SER A 489 6.13 10.06 -26.37
CA SER A 489 5.40 9.23 -25.41
C SER A 489 5.97 7.79 -25.35
N ALA A 490 6.28 7.19 -26.48
CA ALA A 490 6.91 5.88 -26.52
C ALA A 490 8.35 5.91 -25.95
N ASP A 491 9.11 6.97 -26.21
CA ASP A 491 10.47 7.11 -25.72
C ASP A 491 10.54 7.30 -24.20
N LEU A 492 9.65 8.13 -23.64
CA LEU A 492 9.57 8.40 -22.21
C LEU A 492 8.75 7.34 -21.45
N GLY A 493 7.92 6.56 -22.15
CA GLY A 493 7.08 5.50 -21.57
C GLY A 493 5.79 6.02 -20.92
N TYR A 494 5.33 7.21 -21.27
CA TYR A 494 4.07 7.80 -20.78
C TYR A 494 3.09 7.98 -21.94
N LYS A 495 1.82 7.65 -21.71
CA LYS A 495 0.74 7.88 -22.67
C LYS A 495 0.29 9.35 -22.61
N ASP A 496 -0.11 9.88 -23.75
CA ASP A 496 -0.82 11.16 -23.87
C ASP A 496 -0.09 12.36 -23.22
N LEU A 497 1.23 12.46 -23.40
CA LEU A 497 1.99 13.61 -22.93
C LEU A 497 1.48 14.92 -23.57
N PRO A 498 1.31 15.99 -22.78
CA PRO A 498 0.89 17.29 -23.31
C PRO A 498 1.99 17.91 -24.18
N LEU A 499 1.60 18.80 -25.08
CA LEU A 499 2.55 19.59 -25.85
C LEU A 499 3.33 20.58 -24.95
N ALA A 500 4.56 20.83 -25.28
CA ALA A 500 5.36 21.88 -24.66
C ALA A 500 4.79 23.27 -24.99
N GLY A 501 4.98 24.26 -24.09
CA GLY A 501 4.63 25.65 -24.34
C GLY A 501 3.14 25.99 -24.19
N GLN A 502 2.35 25.13 -23.55
CA GLN A 502 0.95 25.45 -23.23
C GLN A 502 0.87 26.54 -22.16
N SER A 503 -0.20 27.32 -22.18
CA SER A 503 -0.49 28.33 -21.14
C SER A 503 -0.86 27.74 -19.79
N ALA A 504 -1.42 26.51 -19.79
CA ALA A 504 -1.71 25.71 -18.62
C ALA A 504 -1.67 24.22 -18.97
N TYR A 505 -1.39 23.38 -17.96
CA TYR A 505 -1.34 21.92 -18.06
C TYR A 505 -2.43 21.31 -17.19
N THR A 506 -3.01 20.22 -17.65
CA THR A 506 -4.00 19.46 -16.87
C THR A 506 -3.26 18.66 -15.78
N LEU A 507 -3.63 18.90 -14.55
CA LEU A 507 -3.10 18.24 -13.36
C LEU A 507 -4.23 17.61 -12.54
N VAL A 508 -3.86 16.75 -11.59
CA VAL A 508 -4.80 16.10 -10.69
C VAL A 508 -4.46 16.40 -9.23
N ARG A 509 -5.51 16.50 -8.41
CA ARG A 509 -5.38 16.58 -6.94
C ARG A 509 -6.34 15.57 -6.32
N GLY A 510 -5.86 14.80 -5.36
CA GLY A 510 -6.71 13.87 -4.63
C GLY A 510 -7.67 14.60 -3.70
N ILE A 511 -8.86 14.06 -3.55
CA ILE A 511 -9.86 14.57 -2.60
C ILE A 511 -9.58 13.96 -1.24
N ASP A 512 -9.48 14.82 -0.23
CA ASP A 512 -9.30 14.38 1.16
C ASP A 512 -10.55 13.65 1.65
N THR A 513 -10.38 12.43 2.14
CA THR A 513 -11.43 11.63 2.72
C THR A 513 -10.89 10.86 3.92
N PRO A 514 -11.74 10.35 4.83
CA PRO A 514 -11.27 9.52 5.94
C PRO A 514 -10.43 8.30 5.49
N LEU A 515 -10.72 7.74 4.31
CA LEU A 515 -10.00 6.59 3.73
C LEU A 515 -8.75 7.00 2.96
N THR A 516 -8.70 8.23 2.43
CA THR A 516 -7.58 8.75 1.64
C THR A 516 -7.14 10.12 2.17
N PRO A 517 -6.47 10.16 3.32
CA PRO A 517 -6.05 11.41 3.96
C PRO A 517 -5.15 12.23 3.06
N HIS A 518 -5.42 13.53 3.02
CA HIS A 518 -4.75 14.47 2.11
C HIS A 518 -4.90 14.11 0.62
N GLY A 519 -5.86 13.23 0.27
CA GLY A 519 -6.12 12.83 -1.11
C GLY A 519 -5.13 11.83 -1.70
N TYR A 520 -4.33 11.13 -0.88
CA TYR A 520 -3.36 10.15 -1.38
C TYR A 520 -3.71 8.73 -0.94
N SER A 521 -3.35 7.74 -1.77
CA SER A 521 -3.48 6.32 -1.48
C SER A 521 -2.37 5.51 -2.15
N GLY A 522 -1.52 4.88 -1.33
CA GLY A 522 -0.36 4.14 -1.78
C GLY A 522 0.80 5.02 -2.24
N ARG A 523 1.82 4.39 -2.83
CA ARG A 523 3.08 5.04 -3.23
C ARG A 523 3.43 4.68 -4.67
N ALA A 524 4.24 5.52 -5.31
CA ALA A 524 4.84 5.28 -6.62
C ALA A 524 6.32 5.64 -6.56
N GLY A 525 7.16 4.90 -7.28
CA GLY A 525 8.58 5.24 -7.40
C GLY A 525 8.80 6.41 -8.36
N ILE A 526 9.81 7.23 -8.08
CA ILE A 526 10.42 8.15 -9.03
C ILE A 526 11.89 7.79 -9.15
N TYR A 527 12.39 7.80 -10.37
CA TYR A 527 13.66 7.17 -10.73
C TYR A 527 14.55 8.09 -11.57
N GLU A 528 15.85 7.94 -11.36
CA GLU A 528 16.88 8.35 -12.31
C GLU A 528 17.77 7.14 -12.57
N VAL A 529 17.99 6.81 -13.82
CA VAL A 529 18.77 5.64 -14.21
C VAL A 529 19.92 6.07 -15.11
N MET A 530 21.12 5.85 -14.61
CA MET A 530 22.36 6.23 -15.27
C MET A 530 23.03 4.99 -15.88
N ASP A 531 23.29 5.04 -17.18
CA ASP A 531 24.18 4.09 -17.87
C ASP A 531 25.62 4.54 -17.68
N VAL A 532 26.46 3.67 -17.15
CA VAL A 532 27.89 3.95 -16.96
C VAL A 532 28.63 3.61 -18.27
N ASN A 533 28.45 4.48 -19.24
CA ASN A 533 29.08 4.38 -20.57
C ASN A 533 30.54 4.86 -20.53
N PRO A 534 31.33 4.71 -21.65
CA PRO A 534 32.73 5.10 -21.69
C PRO A 534 33.03 6.55 -21.26
N ASP A 535 32.16 7.50 -21.61
CA ASP A 535 32.37 8.92 -21.25
C ASP A 535 32.22 9.12 -19.73
N ILE A 536 31.25 8.45 -19.10
CA ILE A 536 31.08 8.44 -17.63
C ILE A 536 32.26 7.72 -16.96
N GLN A 537 32.75 6.60 -17.54
CA GLN A 537 33.92 5.88 -17.05
C GLN A 537 35.17 6.77 -17.04
N GLU A 538 35.37 7.57 -18.08
CA GLU A 538 36.48 8.54 -18.14
C GLU A 538 36.41 9.57 -17.01
N LEU A 539 35.22 10.10 -16.71
CA LEU A 539 35.01 11.01 -15.58
C LEU A 539 35.33 10.34 -14.22
N ILE A 540 34.97 9.05 -14.06
CA ILE A 540 35.29 8.30 -12.83
C ILE A 540 36.79 8.17 -12.66
N ILE A 541 37.51 7.78 -13.71
CA ILE A 541 38.98 7.62 -13.72
C ILE A 541 39.68 8.95 -13.39
N ASN A 542 39.11 10.05 -13.87
CA ASN A 542 39.63 11.40 -13.61
C ASN A 542 39.14 12.02 -12.28
N HIS A 543 38.51 11.24 -11.39
CA HIS A 543 38.00 11.71 -10.09
C HIS A 543 37.03 12.89 -10.18
N ALA A 544 36.20 12.93 -11.22
CA ALA A 544 35.20 13.98 -11.39
C ALA A 544 34.17 13.99 -10.23
N THR A 545 33.64 15.16 -9.96
CA THR A 545 32.61 15.33 -8.93
C THR A 545 31.28 14.73 -9.36
N SER A 546 30.42 14.38 -8.39
CA SER A 546 29.07 13.90 -8.66
C SER A 546 28.26 14.86 -9.55
N ASN A 547 28.49 16.17 -9.43
CA ASN A 547 27.81 17.18 -10.24
C ASN A 547 28.24 17.14 -11.72
N GLU A 548 29.53 16.94 -11.99
CA GLU A 548 30.04 16.80 -13.35
C GLU A 548 29.51 15.53 -14.02
N ILE A 549 29.52 14.42 -13.28
CA ILE A 549 28.95 13.14 -13.73
C ILE A 549 27.45 13.29 -14.00
N GLN A 550 26.70 13.92 -13.10
CA GLN A 550 25.27 14.19 -13.27
C GLN A 550 24.97 15.01 -14.51
N LYS A 551 25.74 16.09 -14.74
CA LYS A 551 25.56 16.95 -15.93
C LYS A 551 25.81 16.19 -17.23
N LEU A 552 26.87 15.37 -17.28
CA LEU A 552 27.15 14.56 -18.44
C LEU A 552 26.04 13.53 -18.68
N ALA A 553 25.63 12.79 -17.65
CA ALA A 553 24.57 11.81 -17.76
C ALA A 553 23.24 12.42 -18.26
N VAL A 554 22.86 13.61 -17.75
CA VAL A 554 21.66 14.34 -18.21
C VAL A 554 21.83 14.78 -19.67
N SER A 555 23.00 15.28 -20.06
CA SER A 555 23.26 15.67 -21.46
C SER A 555 23.17 14.49 -22.44
N GLN A 556 23.43 13.28 -21.96
CA GLN A 556 23.31 12.01 -22.70
C GLN A 556 21.91 11.40 -22.63
N GLY A 557 20.96 12.08 -22.00
CA GLY A 557 19.54 11.69 -21.98
C GLY A 557 19.06 11.00 -20.72
N MET A 558 19.84 10.96 -19.65
CA MET A 558 19.33 10.53 -18.34
C MET A 558 18.23 11.48 -17.87
N ILE A 559 17.12 10.90 -17.41
CA ILE A 559 16.02 11.62 -16.77
C ILE A 559 16.29 11.66 -15.27
N THR A 560 16.30 12.85 -14.67
CA THR A 560 16.49 13.00 -13.22
C THR A 560 15.24 12.57 -12.46
N MET A 561 15.35 12.22 -11.17
CA MET A 561 14.21 11.87 -10.33
C MET A 561 13.12 12.96 -10.32
N ARG A 562 13.53 14.24 -10.32
CA ARG A 562 12.57 15.35 -10.38
C ARG A 562 11.84 15.41 -11.72
N GLN A 563 12.53 15.20 -12.83
CA GLN A 563 11.92 15.14 -14.16
C GLN A 563 10.95 13.97 -14.28
N ASP A 564 11.33 12.77 -13.83
CA ASP A 564 10.46 11.59 -13.82
C ASP A 564 9.22 11.82 -12.93
N GLY A 565 9.39 12.46 -11.78
CA GLY A 565 8.29 12.85 -10.92
C GLY A 565 7.31 13.83 -11.58
N TYR A 566 7.82 14.82 -12.32
CA TYR A 566 6.98 15.78 -13.06
C TYR A 566 6.23 15.12 -14.22
N LEU A 567 6.85 14.20 -14.94
CA LEU A 567 6.17 13.38 -15.95
C LEU A 567 5.06 12.53 -15.33
N LYS A 568 5.30 11.92 -14.17
CA LYS A 568 4.28 11.18 -13.40
C LYS A 568 3.15 12.07 -12.88
N ALA A 569 3.45 13.32 -12.54
CA ALA A 569 2.41 14.28 -12.17
C ALA A 569 1.54 14.68 -13.37
N LEU A 570 2.13 14.90 -14.53
CA LEU A 570 1.40 15.14 -15.79
C LEU A 570 0.57 13.92 -16.21
N ALA A 571 1.05 12.70 -15.90
CA ALA A 571 0.29 11.46 -16.11
C ALA A 571 -0.78 11.20 -15.03
N GLY A 572 -0.95 12.10 -14.04
CA GLY A 572 -1.97 11.96 -13.00
C GLY A 572 -1.69 10.89 -11.94
N ILE A 573 -0.43 10.48 -11.77
CA ILE A 573 -0.02 9.46 -10.78
C ILE A 573 0.24 10.10 -9.42
N THR A 574 0.86 11.29 -9.39
CA THR A 574 1.22 12.04 -8.18
C THR A 574 0.94 13.53 -8.39
N THR A 575 1.38 14.39 -7.48
CA THR A 575 1.26 15.86 -7.59
C THR A 575 2.64 16.52 -7.66
N LEU A 576 2.72 17.72 -8.23
CA LEU A 576 3.96 18.52 -8.27
C LEU A 576 4.46 18.85 -6.86
N GLU A 577 3.54 19.14 -5.94
CA GLU A 577 3.86 19.41 -4.53
C GLU A 577 4.59 18.23 -3.88
N GLU A 578 4.07 17.02 -4.08
CA GLU A 578 4.66 15.81 -3.51
C GLU A 578 6.05 15.51 -4.11
N VAL A 579 6.21 15.70 -5.43
CA VAL A 579 7.51 15.55 -6.08
C VAL A 579 8.51 16.57 -5.53
N ASN A 580 8.13 17.83 -5.41
CA ASN A 580 9.00 18.87 -4.88
C ASN A 580 9.38 18.57 -3.43
N ARG A 581 8.44 18.15 -2.59
CA ARG A 581 8.69 17.74 -1.19
C ARG A 581 9.76 16.66 -1.08
N VAL A 582 9.71 15.67 -1.97
CA VAL A 582 10.61 14.51 -1.92
C VAL A 582 11.96 14.79 -2.58
N THR A 583 12.02 15.70 -3.56
CA THR A 583 13.25 15.99 -4.32
C THR A 583 13.99 17.25 -3.87
N SER A 584 13.49 18.00 -2.87
CA SER A 584 14.14 19.23 -2.36
C SER A 584 15.54 19.00 -1.81
N ASP A 585 15.83 17.81 -1.25
CA ASP A 585 17.13 17.47 -0.67
C ASP A 585 18.12 16.86 -1.68
N ALA A 586 17.74 16.76 -2.96
CA ALA A 586 18.57 16.16 -4.02
C ALA A 586 19.24 17.22 -4.93
N SER A 587 19.07 18.50 -4.62
CA SER A 587 19.62 19.64 -5.37
C SER A 587 20.88 20.20 -4.72
#